data_1e1333e271b1767324a638a833df0abd
#
_entry.id   1e1333e271b1767324a638a833df0abd
#
_cell.length_a   1.000
_cell.length_b   1.000
_cell.length_c   1.000
_cell.angle_alpha   90.00
_cell.angle_beta   90.00
_cell.angle_gamma   90.00
#
_symmetry.space_group_name_H-M   'P 1'
#
loop_
_entity.id
_entity.type
_entity.pdbx_description
1 polymer ?
#
loop_
_entity_poly.entity_id
_entity_poly.type
_entity_poly.pdbx_seq_one_letter_code
_entity_poly.pdbx_strand_id
1 'polypeptide(L)'
;MKTIKNSVLLILSSIFVVISFAACSDDLNSFEEPSPSISTNSTYPLSDVRVVASGYVSTQINQRALTRGENSEFQPEDFIIKPITEAEAKAFKTGEAGEDGKSLFYSYRWVTLLYRCKTADGTIKDLSELVVWPYTIFGDGTPSQLVVGCHSTITSDAQRPTNFSNLENAGEINMLALFANALSQKALVVVPDYEGYGYTVNSPHPYCKRELTAEQVVTGVKAGLTYFEEKVTKMASNWSGVAIGYSQGGAVAAGVLRYCQDKGESSLRLKGAVCGDGPYDPLATLKRYISMDQLFMPVAPALLLKGAVDTDEGMIAENCSCKDFVTEKFYETKIFEMIQNKDQTTDQIQAALLKHSLDYGDDGGFVMKAMTDEGFLPYTKSNLVDGKGKKRSFKLENGKGYNYCTADQCLKPGVIAYFRDGIVTGEVPEAKLKALENALAKNALTAGNFTPGPGFTFFHSTGDEVVPYCNLESVRNTWGVNNIKAISYQSFVQLHVATGAMFFTLKCGNLVDEILKDKWKPGEY
;
A
#
# COMPACT_ATOMS: atom_id res chain seq x y z
N MET A 1 1.67 -12.08 -33.74
CA MET A 1 0.73 -12.08 -32.62
C MET A 1 0.82 -13.28 -31.67
N LYS A 2 1.69 -14.27 -31.88
CA LYS A 2 1.87 -15.44 -30.95
C LYS A 2 3.07 -15.30 -30.00
N THR A 3 3.97 -14.36 -30.22
CA THR A 3 5.25 -14.24 -29.47
C THR A 3 5.16 -13.32 -28.25
N ILE A 4 4.19 -12.41 -28.18
CA ILE A 4 4.05 -11.43 -27.08
C ILE A 4 3.39 -12.04 -25.82
N LYS A 5 2.62 -13.13 -25.97
CA LYS A 5 1.93 -13.77 -24.82
C LYS A 5 2.84 -14.53 -23.86
N ASN A 6 4.05 -14.91 -24.29
CA ASN A 6 4.94 -15.73 -23.44
C ASN A 6 5.93 -14.93 -22.58
N SER A 7 6.19 -13.67 -22.92
CA SER A 7 7.18 -12.85 -22.19
C SER A 7 6.65 -12.28 -20.87
N VAL A 8 5.36 -11.97 -20.79
CA VAL A 8 4.73 -11.48 -19.55
C VAL A 8 4.63 -12.59 -18.47
N LEU A 9 4.66 -13.85 -18.87
CA LEU A 9 4.47 -14.98 -17.96
C LEU A 9 5.72 -15.32 -17.13
N LEU A 10 6.91 -14.86 -17.54
CA LEU A 10 8.19 -15.24 -16.91
C LEU A 10 8.66 -14.30 -15.78
N ILE A 11 8.08 -13.12 -15.66
CA ILE A 11 8.57 -12.05 -14.76
C ILE A 11 8.22 -12.27 -13.28
N LEU A 12 7.23 -13.10 -12.98
CA LEU A 12 6.67 -13.24 -11.64
C LEU A 12 6.98 -14.58 -10.94
N SER A 13 7.76 -15.46 -11.57
CA SER A 13 8.04 -16.82 -11.02
C SER A 13 9.44 -16.98 -10.38
N SER A 14 10.28 -15.95 -10.30
CA SER A 14 11.70 -16.10 -9.96
C SER A 14 12.14 -15.52 -8.60
N ILE A 15 11.23 -15.19 -7.68
CA ILE A 15 11.63 -14.71 -6.35
C ILE A 15 11.40 -15.79 -5.29
N PHE A 16 12.22 -16.85 -5.32
CA PHE A 16 12.43 -17.73 -4.18
C PHE A 16 13.87 -18.23 -4.17
N VAL A 17 14.70 -17.58 -3.36
CA VAL A 17 15.94 -18.20 -2.84
C VAL A 17 15.99 -17.94 -1.34
N VAL A 18 15.94 -19.00 -0.58
CA VAL A 18 15.96 -19.05 0.88
C VAL A 18 17.41 -19.00 1.38
N ILE A 19 17.72 -18.06 2.26
CA ILE A 19 18.91 -18.15 3.14
C ILE A 19 18.51 -17.76 4.56
N SER A 20 18.59 -18.73 5.47
CA SER A 20 18.30 -18.57 6.89
C SER A 20 19.52 -18.04 7.63
N PHE A 21 19.39 -16.99 8.43
CA PHE A 21 20.33 -16.68 9.52
C PHE A 21 19.59 -16.22 10.78
N ALA A 22 20.11 -16.70 11.91
CA ALA A 22 19.53 -16.61 13.24
C ALA A 22 19.59 -15.18 13.81
N ALA A 23 18.50 -14.76 14.46
CA ALA A 23 18.43 -13.54 15.25
C ALA A 23 18.89 -13.83 16.70
N CYS A 24 19.75 -12.96 17.24
CA CYS A 24 20.00 -12.85 18.67
C CYS A 24 18.98 -11.89 19.29
N SER A 25 18.34 -12.36 20.34
CA SER A 25 17.45 -11.56 21.19
C SER A 25 18.27 -10.92 22.31
N ASP A 26 18.09 -9.64 22.57
CA ASP A 26 18.49 -9.00 23.81
C ASP A 26 17.34 -8.22 24.45
N ASP A 27 17.31 -8.32 25.78
CA ASP A 27 16.24 -7.97 26.70
C ASP A 27 15.77 -6.51 26.66
N LEU A 28 14.45 -6.33 26.67
CA LEU A 28 13.77 -5.04 26.85
C LEU A 28 13.43 -4.83 28.33
N ASN A 29 14.10 -3.89 28.97
CA ASN A 29 13.75 -3.40 30.30
C ASN A 29 12.58 -2.42 30.24
N SER A 30 11.62 -2.60 31.13
CA SER A 30 10.42 -1.79 31.33
C SER A 30 10.76 -0.37 31.82
N PHE A 31 10.20 0.65 31.19
CA PHE A 31 10.23 2.05 31.66
C PHE A 31 8.81 2.54 31.96
N GLU A 32 8.68 3.27 33.10
CA GLU A 32 7.45 3.95 33.55
C GLU A 32 7.09 5.12 32.64
N GLU A 33 5.78 5.31 32.39
CA GLU A 33 5.26 6.29 31.44
C GLU A 33 5.08 7.69 32.07
N PRO A 34 5.54 8.76 31.41
CA PRO A 34 5.02 10.11 31.63
C PRO A 34 3.84 10.40 30.70
N SER A 35 2.75 10.94 31.23
CA SER A 35 1.58 11.36 30.45
C SER A 35 1.95 12.50 29.46
N PRO A 36 1.58 12.40 28.16
CA PRO A 36 1.97 13.38 27.17
C PRO A 36 0.99 14.56 27.08
N SER A 37 1.52 15.76 27.00
CA SER A 37 0.83 16.93 26.46
C SER A 37 1.17 17.06 24.97
N ILE A 38 0.19 16.97 24.07
CA ILE A 38 0.39 17.22 22.63
C ILE A 38 0.51 18.73 22.44
N SER A 39 1.70 19.19 22.05
CA SER A 39 1.94 20.57 21.68
C SER A 39 1.39 20.87 20.29
N THR A 40 0.66 21.97 20.13
CA THR A 40 0.13 22.46 18.85
C THR A 40 1.19 23.19 17.99
N ASN A 41 2.45 23.15 18.37
CA ASN A 41 3.55 23.74 17.60
C ASN A 41 3.99 22.83 16.44
N SER A 42 4.46 23.44 15.36
CA SER A 42 4.83 22.82 14.07
C SER A 42 5.94 21.76 14.12
N THR A 43 6.56 21.55 15.26
CA THR A 43 7.64 20.58 15.47
C THR A 43 7.19 19.46 16.39
N TYR A 44 7.59 18.21 16.04
CA TYR A 44 7.37 17.06 16.91
C TYR A 44 8.39 17.06 18.06
N PRO A 45 8.03 16.72 19.33
CA PRO A 45 8.99 16.69 20.42
C PRO A 45 10.04 15.60 20.21
N LEU A 46 11.33 15.96 20.18
CA LEU A 46 12.41 14.97 20.01
C LEU A 46 12.46 13.97 21.17
N SER A 47 12.00 14.34 22.37
CA SER A 47 11.86 13.44 23.52
C SER A 47 10.98 12.23 23.26
N ASP A 48 10.03 12.36 22.33
CA ASP A 48 9.06 11.34 21.98
C ASP A 48 9.50 10.50 20.77
N VAL A 49 10.73 10.71 20.28
CA VAL A 49 11.34 9.98 19.17
C VAL A 49 12.40 9.02 19.71
N ARG A 50 12.29 7.74 19.37
CA ARG A 50 13.26 6.71 19.75
C ARG A 50 13.79 5.97 18.54
N VAL A 51 15.11 5.86 18.43
CA VAL A 51 15.77 5.03 17.42
C VAL A 51 15.82 3.58 17.92
N VAL A 52 15.32 2.66 17.14
CA VAL A 52 15.32 1.22 17.47
C VAL A 52 16.21 0.40 16.54
N ALA A 53 16.48 0.87 15.34
CA ALA A 53 17.40 0.23 14.41
C ALA A 53 18.03 1.28 13.49
N SER A 54 19.21 0.98 12.93
CA SER A 54 19.85 1.83 11.94
C SER A 54 20.83 1.04 11.10
N GLY A 55 21.17 1.55 9.92
CA GLY A 55 22.14 0.89 9.06
C GLY A 55 22.42 1.66 7.77
N TYR A 56 23.10 0.99 6.87
CA TYR A 56 23.44 1.51 5.55
C TYR A 56 23.04 0.50 4.49
N VAL A 57 22.62 1.00 3.33
CA VAL A 57 22.34 0.18 2.15
C VAL A 57 22.96 0.80 0.92
N SER A 58 23.34 -0.03 -0.04
CA SER A 58 23.61 0.40 -1.40
C SER A 58 22.47 -0.03 -2.33
N THR A 59 22.22 0.80 -3.33
CA THR A 59 21.36 0.45 -4.44
C THR A 59 22.19 0.45 -5.72
N GLN A 60 21.96 -0.56 -6.55
CA GLN A 60 22.49 -0.64 -7.90
C GLN A 60 21.33 -0.48 -8.88
N ILE A 61 21.41 0.50 -9.74
CA ILE A 61 20.39 0.78 -10.75
C ILE A 61 21.01 0.59 -12.13
N ASN A 62 20.42 -0.27 -12.94
CA ASN A 62 20.83 -0.43 -14.33
C ASN A 62 20.46 0.83 -15.13
N GLN A 63 21.45 1.51 -15.73
CA GLN A 63 21.21 2.71 -16.52
C GLN A 63 20.22 2.49 -17.67
N ARG A 64 20.14 1.26 -18.21
CA ARG A 64 19.15 0.93 -19.23
C ARG A 64 17.71 1.00 -18.70
N ALA A 65 17.50 0.74 -17.40
CA ALA A 65 16.19 0.88 -16.79
C ALA A 65 15.73 2.35 -16.77
N LEU A 66 16.66 3.28 -16.54
CA LEU A 66 16.38 4.72 -16.50
C LEU A 66 16.18 5.35 -17.89
N THR A 67 16.69 4.72 -18.95
CA THR A 67 16.65 5.26 -20.33
C THR A 67 15.70 4.49 -21.25
N ARG A 68 15.06 3.45 -20.76
CA ARG A 68 14.08 2.67 -21.53
C ARG A 68 12.86 3.54 -21.84
N GLY A 69 12.45 3.55 -23.11
CA GLY A 69 11.21 4.21 -23.52
C GLY A 69 9.95 3.53 -22.94
N GLU A 70 8.80 4.18 -23.05
CA GLU A 70 7.50 3.78 -22.48
C GLU A 70 7.04 2.33 -22.77
N ASN A 71 7.68 1.63 -23.72
CA ASN A 71 7.34 0.26 -24.15
C ASN A 71 8.29 -0.82 -23.65
N SER A 72 9.23 -0.51 -22.75
CA SER A 72 10.19 -1.50 -22.25
C SER A 72 9.78 -2.02 -20.89
N GLU A 73 9.71 -3.34 -20.75
CA GLU A 73 9.42 -4.01 -19.47
C GLU A 73 10.56 -3.77 -18.48
N PHE A 74 10.19 -3.40 -17.26
CA PHE A 74 11.08 -3.37 -16.10
C PHE A 74 11.45 -4.81 -15.70
N GLN A 75 12.71 -5.05 -15.38
CA GLN A 75 13.19 -6.34 -14.90
C GLN A 75 13.62 -6.21 -13.42
N PRO A 76 13.34 -7.22 -12.57
CA PRO A 76 13.78 -7.20 -11.16
C PRO A 76 15.29 -7.01 -10.99
N GLU A 77 16.08 -7.46 -11.96
CA GLU A 77 17.54 -7.31 -11.97
C GLU A 77 18.00 -5.87 -12.24
N ASP A 78 17.09 -4.98 -12.63
CA ASP A 78 17.39 -3.57 -12.85
C ASP A 78 17.60 -2.81 -11.51
N PHE A 79 17.17 -3.40 -10.37
CA PHE A 79 17.36 -2.83 -9.03
C PHE A 79 17.90 -3.89 -8.06
N ILE A 80 19.05 -3.62 -7.51
CA ILE A 80 19.64 -4.46 -6.46
C ILE A 80 19.85 -3.60 -5.23
N ILE A 81 19.38 -4.10 -4.07
CA ILE A 81 19.59 -3.49 -2.77
C ILE A 81 20.44 -4.43 -1.94
N LYS A 82 21.46 -3.90 -1.30
CA LYS A 82 22.31 -4.67 -0.38
C LYS A 82 22.57 -3.91 0.90
N PRO A 83 22.42 -4.54 2.08
CA PRO A 83 23.01 -4.04 3.30
C PRO A 83 24.52 -3.89 3.12
N ILE A 84 25.07 -2.79 3.60
CA ILE A 84 26.50 -2.49 3.56
C ILE A 84 26.96 -1.94 4.90
N THR A 85 28.24 -1.99 5.16
CA THR A 85 28.86 -1.32 6.31
C THR A 85 29.02 0.18 6.05
N GLU A 86 29.22 0.96 7.11
CA GLU A 86 29.54 2.39 6.97
C GLU A 86 30.80 2.62 6.16
N ALA A 87 31.80 1.76 6.31
CA ALA A 87 33.05 1.86 5.57
C ALA A 87 32.84 1.65 4.07
N GLU A 88 32.02 0.67 3.69
CA GLU A 88 31.62 0.46 2.29
C GLU A 88 30.80 1.64 1.78
N ALA A 89 29.84 2.15 2.57
CA ALA A 89 29.05 3.32 2.20
C ALA A 89 29.93 4.56 1.91
N LYS A 90 30.97 4.77 2.70
CA LYS A 90 31.97 5.84 2.50
C LYS A 90 32.87 5.60 1.28
N ALA A 91 33.06 4.35 0.87
CA ALA A 91 33.88 4.00 -0.29
C ALA A 91 33.12 4.23 -1.62
N PHE A 92 31.78 4.21 -1.58
CA PHE A 92 30.97 4.46 -2.78
C PHE A 92 31.01 5.93 -3.18
N LYS A 93 31.51 6.19 -4.40
CA LYS A 93 31.30 7.47 -5.03
C LYS A 93 29.92 7.47 -5.68
N THR A 94 29.05 8.29 -5.19
CA THR A 94 27.66 8.41 -5.69
C THR A 94 27.65 8.65 -7.20
N GLY A 95 26.94 7.81 -7.94
CA GLY A 95 26.84 7.89 -9.39
C GLY A 95 28.02 7.30 -10.16
N GLU A 96 28.96 6.58 -9.48
CA GLU A 96 29.96 5.79 -10.22
C GLU A 96 29.29 4.66 -11.01
N ALA A 97 29.75 4.50 -12.26
CA ALA A 97 29.37 3.35 -13.06
C ALA A 97 29.98 2.08 -12.42
N GLY A 98 29.19 1.01 -12.33
CA GLY A 98 29.68 -0.30 -11.93
C GLY A 98 30.78 -0.83 -12.86
N GLU A 99 31.40 -1.94 -12.48
CA GLU A 99 32.41 -2.62 -13.31
C GLU A 99 31.87 -2.98 -14.72
N ASP A 100 30.53 -3.14 -14.82
CA ASP A 100 29.82 -3.35 -16.08
C ASP A 100 29.67 -2.09 -16.95
N GLY A 101 30.05 -0.91 -16.43
CA GLY A 101 29.88 0.40 -17.09
C GLY A 101 28.42 0.79 -17.38
N LYS A 102 27.44 0.06 -16.83
CA LYS A 102 26.01 0.19 -17.15
C LYS A 102 25.14 0.39 -15.91
N SER A 103 25.69 0.24 -14.72
CA SER A 103 24.98 0.38 -13.46
C SER A 103 25.45 1.61 -12.70
N LEU A 104 24.53 2.28 -12.03
CA LEU A 104 24.81 3.38 -11.11
C LEU A 104 24.63 2.91 -9.68
N PHE A 105 25.59 3.23 -8.83
CA PHE A 105 25.57 2.89 -7.41
C PHE A 105 25.28 4.10 -6.55
N TYR A 106 24.40 3.90 -5.57
CA TYR A 106 24.06 4.91 -4.57
C TYR A 106 24.09 4.27 -3.19
N SER A 107 24.52 5.02 -2.18
CA SER A 107 24.45 4.60 -0.79
C SER A 107 23.51 5.51 0.00
N TYR A 108 22.85 4.88 0.97
CA TYR A 108 21.88 5.52 1.84
C TYR A 108 22.09 5.08 3.28
N ARG A 109 21.82 5.97 4.20
CA ARG A 109 21.67 5.65 5.61
C ARG A 109 20.20 5.59 5.95
N TRP A 110 19.83 4.70 6.86
CA TRP A 110 18.47 4.54 7.32
C TRP A 110 18.40 4.36 8.83
N VAL A 111 17.27 4.73 9.40
CA VAL A 111 16.89 4.44 10.79
C VAL A 111 15.44 4.00 10.87
N THR A 112 15.14 3.14 11.82
CA THR A 112 13.77 2.88 12.29
C THR A 112 13.53 3.75 13.52
N LEU A 113 12.48 4.56 13.47
CA LEU A 113 12.06 5.42 14.57
C LEU A 113 10.75 4.93 15.15
N LEU A 114 10.56 5.16 16.46
CA LEU A 114 9.26 5.14 17.10
C LEU A 114 8.82 6.57 17.38
N TYR A 115 7.53 6.81 17.20
CA TYR A 115 6.86 8.07 17.51
C TYR A 115 5.49 7.81 18.14
N ARG A 116 5.05 8.72 19.00
CA ARG A 116 3.78 8.56 19.72
C ARG A 116 2.65 9.22 18.95
N CYS A 117 1.58 8.48 18.72
CA CYS A 117 0.40 8.97 18.04
C CYS A 117 -0.88 8.31 18.56
N LYS A 118 -2.01 9.00 18.37
CA LYS A 118 -3.34 8.47 18.66
C LYS A 118 -3.67 7.32 17.70
N THR A 119 -4.19 6.23 18.23
CA THR A 119 -4.62 5.03 17.51
C THR A 119 -6.14 4.96 17.37
N ALA A 120 -6.63 3.99 16.59
CA ALA A 120 -8.04 3.82 16.29
C ALA A 120 -8.91 3.60 17.55
N ASP A 121 -8.36 3.02 18.60
CA ASP A 121 -9.01 2.83 19.89
C ASP A 121 -9.00 4.08 20.80
N GLY A 122 -8.46 5.20 20.29
CA GLY A 122 -8.38 6.48 20.98
C GLY A 122 -7.20 6.62 21.96
N THR A 123 -6.40 5.58 22.15
CA THR A 123 -5.20 5.60 23.02
C THR A 123 -3.98 6.15 22.27
N ILE A 124 -2.97 6.57 23.03
CA ILE A 124 -1.67 6.98 22.47
C ILE A 124 -0.74 5.76 22.53
N LYS A 125 -0.19 5.37 21.37
CA LYS A 125 0.78 4.26 21.26
C LYS A 125 2.03 4.70 20.52
N ASP A 126 3.08 3.91 20.64
CA ASP A 126 4.26 4.01 19.79
C ASP A 126 3.96 3.37 18.44
N LEU A 127 4.01 4.16 17.38
CA LEU A 127 4.02 3.71 16.00
C LEU A 127 5.46 3.73 15.49
N SER A 128 5.71 3.00 14.41
CA SER A 128 7.05 2.91 13.82
C SER A 128 7.09 3.41 12.39
N GLU A 129 8.28 3.90 12.00
CA GLU A 129 8.53 4.39 10.65
C GLU A 129 9.98 4.16 10.22
N LEU A 130 10.18 4.04 8.92
CA LEU A 130 11.48 4.01 8.27
C LEU A 130 11.84 5.41 7.78
N VAL A 131 13.03 5.89 8.13
CA VAL A 131 13.60 7.14 7.61
C VAL A 131 14.87 6.83 6.84
N VAL A 132 14.96 7.29 5.59
CA VAL A 132 16.08 7.01 4.68
C VAL A 132 16.59 8.30 4.06
N TRP A 133 17.90 8.47 3.97
CA TRP A 133 18.51 9.63 3.31
C TRP A 133 19.82 9.29 2.61
N PRO A 134 20.23 10.08 1.60
CA PRO A 134 21.48 9.84 0.90
C PRO A 134 22.70 9.92 1.82
N TYR A 135 23.61 8.99 1.65
CA TYR A 135 24.90 8.97 2.33
C TYR A 135 26.02 8.92 1.29
N THR A 136 27.01 9.78 1.43
CA THR A 136 28.08 9.95 0.44
C THR A 136 29.46 9.82 1.08
N ILE A 137 30.52 9.90 0.29
CA ILE A 137 31.90 9.98 0.80
C ILE A 137 32.13 11.17 1.75
N PHE A 138 31.25 12.16 1.71
CA PHE A 138 31.27 13.33 2.60
C PHE A 138 30.36 13.16 3.84
N GLY A 139 29.78 11.97 4.03
CA GLY A 139 28.85 11.67 5.11
C GLY A 139 27.38 11.90 4.72
N ASP A 140 26.57 12.27 5.72
CA ASP A 140 25.15 12.52 5.55
C ASP A 140 24.89 13.70 4.60
N GLY A 141 24.08 13.47 3.56
CA GLY A 141 23.74 14.51 2.59
C GLY A 141 22.77 15.54 3.16
N THR A 142 22.68 16.71 2.51
CA THR A 142 21.71 17.76 2.81
C THR A 142 20.51 17.66 1.86
N PRO A 143 19.40 16.99 2.24
CA PRO A 143 18.26 16.82 1.36
C PRO A 143 17.57 18.16 1.04
N SER A 144 17.16 18.31 -0.20
CA SER A 144 16.34 19.45 -0.66
C SER A 144 14.88 19.06 -0.93
N GLN A 145 14.54 17.81 -0.68
CA GLN A 145 13.20 17.26 -0.86
C GLN A 145 12.82 16.38 0.33
N LEU A 146 11.56 16.43 0.72
CA LEU A 146 10.93 15.47 1.62
C LEU A 146 9.99 14.59 0.81
N VAL A 147 10.14 13.28 0.91
CA VAL A 147 9.19 12.32 0.34
C VAL A 147 8.45 11.60 1.47
N VAL A 148 7.15 11.79 1.50
CA VAL A 148 6.25 11.02 2.35
C VAL A 148 5.88 9.76 1.58
N GLY A 149 6.51 8.64 1.91
CA GLY A 149 6.27 7.36 1.28
C GLY A 149 5.04 6.67 1.91
N CYS A 150 4.02 6.42 1.09
CA CYS A 150 2.80 5.73 1.51
C CYS A 150 2.77 4.34 0.88
N HIS A 151 3.01 3.30 1.70
CA HIS A 151 3.12 1.94 1.18
C HIS A 151 1.78 1.34 0.75
N SER A 152 1.82 0.41 -0.19
CA SER A 152 0.66 -0.37 -0.65
C SER A 152 0.13 -1.30 0.44
N THR A 153 -0.96 -2.01 0.13
CA THR A 153 -1.55 -3.00 1.06
C THR A 153 -0.55 -4.10 1.40
N ILE A 154 -0.35 -4.32 2.69
CA ILE A 154 0.34 -5.47 3.26
C ILE A 154 -0.60 -6.24 4.18
N THR A 155 -0.39 -7.54 4.34
CA THR A 155 -1.13 -8.39 5.28
C THR A 155 -0.19 -9.19 6.18
N SER A 156 1.12 -9.12 5.91
CA SER A 156 2.16 -9.68 6.77
C SER A 156 2.98 -8.57 7.41
N ASP A 157 3.20 -8.66 8.71
CA ASP A 157 4.06 -7.73 9.44
C ASP A 157 5.52 -7.79 8.95
N ALA A 158 5.93 -8.92 8.36
CA ALA A 158 7.24 -9.05 7.73
C ALA A 158 7.45 -8.09 6.53
N GLN A 159 6.36 -7.62 5.90
CA GLN A 159 6.39 -6.70 4.76
C GLN A 159 6.46 -5.21 5.16
N ARG A 160 6.39 -4.88 6.46
CA ARG A 160 6.39 -3.49 6.93
C ARG A 160 7.67 -2.74 6.53
N PRO A 161 7.61 -1.42 6.28
CA PRO A 161 8.75 -0.59 5.92
C PRO A 161 9.94 -0.70 6.89
N THR A 162 9.69 -0.74 8.20
CA THR A 162 10.76 -0.82 9.21
C THR A 162 11.49 -2.17 9.24
N ASN A 163 10.98 -3.18 8.57
CA ASN A 163 11.71 -4.44 8.33
C ASN A 163 12.71 -4.33 7.17
N PHE A 164 13.19 -3.14 6.89
CA PHE A 164 14.05 -2.79 5.78
C PHE A 164 15.40 -3.54 5.75
N SER A 165 15.87 -4.00 6.89
CA SER A 165 17.07 -4.85 6.98
C SER A 165 16.86 -6.27 6.45
N ASN A 166 15.60 -6.73 6.38
CA ASN A 166 15.23 -8.02 5.82
C ASN A 166 14.74 -7.85 4.37
N LEU A 167 15.68 -7.80 3.43
CA LEU A 167 15.43 -7.53 2.02
C LEU A 167 14.65 -8.66 1.31
N GLU A 168 14.51 -9.84 1.91
CA GLU A 168 13.72 -10.95 1.36
C GLU A 168 12.21 -10.61 1.29
N ASN A 169 11.76 -9.71 2.17
CA ASN A 169 10.38 -9.23 2.20
C ASN A 169 10.21 -7.84 1.56
N ALA A 170 11.23 -7.40 0.86
CA ALA A 170 11.40 -6.04 0.36
C ALA A 170 10.57 -5.67 -0.86
N GLY A 171 9.47 -6.36 -1.17
CA GLY A 171 8.61 -6.13 -2.32
C GLY A 171 8.33 -4.66 -2.69
N GLU A 172 7.09 -4.27 -2.85
CA GLU A 172 6.66 -2.93 -3.31
C GLU A 172 7.14 -1.77 -2.43
N ILE A 173 7.29 -1.99 -1.13
CA ILE A 173 7.60 -0.93 -0.14
C ILE A 173 9.03 -0.43 -0.29
N ASN A 174 9.98 -1.33 -0.48
CA ASN A 174 11.37 -0.93 -0.73
C ASN A 174 11.51 -0.24 -2.08
N MET A 175 10.71 -0.66 -3.06
CA MET A 175 10.62 0.05 -4.34
C MET A 175 10.15 1.49 -4.13
N LEU A 176 9.11 1.73 -3.31
CA LEU A 176 8.61 3.08 -3.04
C LEU A 176 9.68 3.98 -2.43
N ALA A 177 10.33 3.54 -1.35
CA ALA A 177 11.37 4.31 -0.68
C ALA A 177 12.59 4.54 -1.57
N LEU A 178 12.98 3.54 -2.36
CA LEU A 178 14.13 3.58 -3.26
C LEU A 178 13.88 4.40 -4.49
N PHE A 179 12.70 4.28 -5.11
CA PHE A 179 12.35 5.09 -6.26
C PHE A 179 12.32 6.56 -5.93
N ALA A 180 11.73 6.93 -4.82
CA ALA A 180 11.72 8.29 -4.37
C ALA A 180 13.14 8.84 -4.19
N ASN A 181 14.06 8.04 -3.65
CA ASN A 181 15.48 8.39 -3.52
C ASN A 181 16.25 8.32 -4.85
N ALA A 182 16.05 7.28 -5.65
CA ALA A 182 16.73 7.09 -6.92
C ALA A 182 16.40 8.20 -7.92
N LEU A 183 15.15 8.69 -7.91
CA LEU A 183 14.70 9.76 -8.80
C LEU A 183 15.28 11.12 -8.41
N SER A 184 15.61 11.35 -7.14
CA SER A 184 16.09 12.67 -6.73
C SER A 184 17.44 12.69 -6.01
N GLN A 185 17.92 11.60 -5.43
CA GLN A 185 19.13 11.50 -4.58
C GLN A 185 19.34 12.66 -3.60
N LYS A 186 18.30 13.46 -3.40
CA LYS A 186 18.27 14.67 -2.59
C LYS A 186 17.10 14.63 -1.62
N ALA A 187 16.47 13.46 -1.47
CA ALA A 187 15.30 13.33 -0.64
C ALA A 187 15.64 12.72 0.74
N LEU A 188 15.04 13.30 1.76
CA LEU A 188 14.71 12.61 2.98
C LEU A 188 13.40 11.86 2.73
N VAL A 189 13.42 10.53 2.85
CA VAL A 189 12.24 9.69 2.65
C VAL A 189 11.78 9.16 4.01
N VAL A 190 10.50 9.33 4.32
CA VAL A 190 9.87 8.81 5.53
C VAL A 190 8.71 7.91 5.16
N VAL A 191 8.72 6.67 5.63
CA VAL A 191 7.73 5.64 5.31
C VAL A 191 7.19 5.03 6.61
N PRO A 192 6.04 5.48 7.14
CA PRO A 192 5.41 4.87 8.30
C PRO A 192 4.91 3.44 8.03
N ASP A 193 4.95 2.58 9.06
CA ASP A 193 4.43 1.20 8.98
C ASP A 193 2.91 1.12 8.92
N TYR A 194 2.20 2.19 9.28
CA TYR A 194 0.78 2.29 9.64
C TYR A 194 0.41 1.54 10.92
N GLU A 195 -0.66 1.98 11.57
CA GLU A 195 -1.23 1.26 12.72
C GLU A 195 -1.65 -0.15 12.33
N GLY A 196 -1.34 -1.08 13.20
CA GLY A 196 -1.58 -2.50 12.98
C GLY A 196 -0.34 -3.24 12.50
N TYR A 197 0.78 -2.55 12.26
CA TYR A 197 2.07 -3.14 11.88
C TYR A 197 3.20 -2.61 12.77
N GLY A 198 4.35 -3.27 12.72
CA GLY A 198 5.51 -2.90 13.53
C GLY A 198 5.19 -2.93 15.02
N TYR A 199 5.43 -1.84 15.70
CA TYR A 199 5.21 -1.73 17.15
C TYR A 199 3.73 -1.77 17.56
N THR A 200 2.82 -1.64 16.61
CA THR A 200 1.37 -1.80 16.82
C THR A 200 0.80 -3.07 16.20
N VAL A 201 1.61 -4.09 15.93
CA VAL A 201 1.19 -5.33 15.25
C VAL A 201 -0.01 -6.03 15.92
N ASN A 202 -0.15 -5.89 17.25
CA ASN A 202 -1.27 -6.43 18.00
C ASN A 202 -2.55 -5.56 17.93
N SER A 203 -2.49 -4.37 17.35
CA SER A 203 -3.67 -3.52 17.13
C SER A 203 -4.34 -3.88 15.80
N PRO A 204 -5.66 -3.68 15.65
CA PRO A 204 -6.32 -3.74 14.35
C PRO A 204 -5.68 -2.75 13.36
N HIS A 205 -5.63 -3.11 12.07
CA HIS A 205 -5.23 -2.18 11.03
C HIS A 205 -6.45 -1.38 10.56
N PRO A 206 -6.45 -0.02 10.68
CA PRO A 206 -7.57 0.83 10.28
C PRO A 206 -7.59 1.02 8.75
N TYR A 207 -7.77 -0.09 8.02
CA TYR A 207 -7.73 -0.09 6.55
C TYR A 207 -8.74 0.89 5.97
N CYS A 208 -8.29 1.81 5.12
CA CYS A 208 -9.07 2.89 4.52
C CYS A 208 -9.70 3.89 5.51
N LYS A 209 -9.26 3.97 6.77
CA LYS A 209 -9.67 5.01 7.72
C LYS A 209 -8.88 6.29 7.45
N ARG A 210 -9.33 7.06 6.45
CA ARG A 210 -8.59 8.15 5.79
C ARG A 210 -7.97 9.17 6.74
N GLU A 211 -8.79 9.82 7.58
CA GLU A 211 -8.32 10.94 8.41
C GLU A 211 -7.35 10.48 9.48
N LEU A 212 -7.65 9.37 10.17
CA LEU A 212 -6.78 8.80 11.19
C LEU A 212 -5.42 8.39 10.61
N THR A 213 -5.41 7.65 9.50
CA THR A 213 -4.17 7.21 8.87
C THR A 213 -3.34 8.42 8.39
N ALA A 214 -4.00 9.43 7.81
CA ALA A 214 -3.31 10.66 7.39
C ALA A 214 -2.69 11.42 8.58
N GLU A 215 -3.40 11.54 9.71
CA GLU A 215 -2.89 12.13 10.94
C GLU A 215 -1.66 11.38 11.47
N GLN A 216 -1.74 10.06 11.52
CA GLN A 216 -0.64 9.19 11.97
C GLN A 216 0.59 9.34 11.08
N VAL A 217 0.40 9.34 9.75
CA VAL A 217 1.49 9.53 8.78
C VAL A 217 2.11 10.91 8.93
N VAL A 218 1.31 11.98 8.99
CA VAL A 218 1.82 13.35 9.18
C VAL A 218 2.61 13.47 10.48
N THR A 219 2.11 12.87 11.57
CA THR A 219 2.79 12.86 12.87
C THR A 219 4.13 12.14 12.79
N GLY A 220 4.19 10.97 12.17
CA GLY A 220 5.44 10.23 11.96
C GLY A 220 6.42 11.04 11.12
N VAL A 221 5.98 11.55 9.97
CA VAL A 221 6.88 12.34 9.09
C VAL A 221 7.45 13.56 9.82
N LYS A 222 6.67 14.20 10.70
CA LYS A 222 7.19 15.27 11.57
C LYS A 222 8.25 14.76 12.55
N ALA A 223 8.05 13.56 13.10
CA ALA A 223 9.03 12.93 13.99
C ALA A 223 10.33 12.60 13.24
N GLY A 224 10.23 12.00 12.07
CA GLY A 224 11.38 11.69 11.20
C GLY A 224 12.15 12.93 10.77
N LEU A 225 11.44 13.99 10.35
CA LEU A 225 12.04 15.28 10.00
C LEU A 225 12.75 15.93 11.21
N THR A 226 12.11 15.94 12.38
CA THR A 226 12.71 16.46 13.62
C THR A 226 13.97 15.69 13.99
N TYR A 227 13.91 14.33 13.96
CA TYR A 227 15.08 13.51 14.22
C TYR A 227 16.21 13.84 13.25
N PHE A 228 15.92 13.90 11.96
CA PHE A 228 16.91 14.19 10.94
C PHE A 228 17.60 15.55 11.19
N GLU A 229 16.81 16.61 11.41
CA GLU A 229 17.32 17.96 11.59
C GLU A 229 18.07 18.19 12.92
N GLU A 230 17.73 17.43 13.98
CA GLU A 230 18.35 17.59 15.30
C GLU A 230 19.49 16.61 15.57
N LYS A 231 19.53 15.47 14.90
CA LYS A 231 20.51 14.39 15.19
C LYS A 231 21.42 14.05 14.02
N VAL A 232 21.08 14.44 12.80
CA VAL A 232 21.85 14.10 11.60
C VAL A 232 22.43 15.35 10.95
N THR A 233 21.62 16.08 10.18
CA THR A 233 21.98 17.34 9.53
C THR A 233 20.72 18.13 9.19
N LYS A 234 20.86 19.32 8.61
CA LYS A 234 19.72 20.14 8.24
C LYS A 234 19.24 19.86 6.82
N MET A 235 17.94 20.01 6.61
CA MET A 235 17.39 20.13 5.27
C MET A 235 17.91 21.41 4.59
N ALA A 236 17.98 21.42 3.26
CA ALA A 236 18.28 22.63 2.50
C ALA A 236 17.24 23.72 2.80
N SER A 237 17.63 24.98 2.81
CA SER A 237 16.74 26.10 3.21
C SER A 237 15.46 26.19 2.35
N ASN A 238 15.55 25.79 1.09
CA ASN A 238 14.46 25.83 0.11
C ASN A 238 13.80 24.48 -0.15
N TRP A 239 13.93 23.51 0.78
CA TRP A 239 13.33 22.19 0.61
C TRP A 239 11.80 22.25 0.49
N SER A 240 11.24 21.28 -0.21
CA SER A 240 9.79 21.08 -0.33
C SER A 240 9.44 19.59 -0.27
N GLY A 241 8.18 19.29 0.05
CA GLY A 241 7.69 17.94 0.24
C GLY A 241 6.70 17.48 -0.85
N VAL A 242 6.63 16.16 -1.02
CA VAL A 242 5.62 15.48 -1.85
C VAL A 242 5.23 14.16 -1.18
N ALA A 243 3.94 13.80 -1.21
CA ALA A 243 3.46 12.49 -0.80
C ALA A 243 3.34 11.57 -2.03
N ILE A 244 3.69 10.30 -1.90
CA ILE A 244 3.69 9.35 -3.01
C ILE A 244 3.13 8.02 -2.52
N GLY A 245 2.22 7.40 -3.29
CA GLY A 245 1.73 6.07 -2.97
C GLY A 245 0.94 5.43 -4.10
N TYR A 246 0.82 4.10 -4.03
CA TYR A 246 0.06 3.28 -4.96
C TYR A 246 -0.90 2.38 -4.18
N SER A 247 -2.05 2.02 -4.75
CA SER A 247 -3.07 1.18 -4.11
C SER A 247 -3.54 1.80 -2.78
N GLN A 248 -3.53 1.08 -1.65
CA GLN A 248 -3.79 1.68 -0.33
C GLN A 248 -2.94 2.93 -0.12
N GLY A 249 -1.65 2.87 -0.47
CA GLY A 249 -0.73 4.00 -0.36
C GLY A 249 -1.15 5.20 -1.21
N GLY A 250 -1.77 4.99 -2.37
CA GLY A 250 -2.34 6.05 -3.19
C GLY A 250 -3.45 6.81 -2.47
N ALA A 251 -4.35 6.07 -1.81
CA ALA A 251 -5.40 6.68 -0.98
C ALA A 251 -4.83 7.39 0.25
N VAL A 252 -3.79 6.81 0.88
CA VAL A 252 -3.10 7.44 2.04
C VAL A 252 -2.38 8.71 1.60
N ALA A 253 -1.63 8.72 0.49
CA ALA A 253 -0.93 9.91 -0.02
C ALA A 253 -1.91 11.06 -0.32
N ALA A 254 -3.04 10.76 -0.95
CA ALA A 254 -4.12 11.73 -1.16
C ALA A 254 -4.72 12.21 0.17
N GLY A 255 -4.94 11.30 1.12
CA GLY A 255 -5.41 11.61 2.47
C GLY A 255 -4.46 12.53 3.24
N VAL A 256 -3.15 12.30 3.15
CA VAL A 256 -2.11 13.12 3.77
C VAL A 256 -2.13 14.54 3.22
N LEU A 257 -2.16 14.71 1.90
CA LEU A 257 -2.23 16.05 1.30
C LEU A 257 -3.52 16.77 1.71
N ARG A 258 -4.67 16.05 1.65
CA ARG A 258 -5.94 16.59 2.12
C ARG A 258 -5.87 17.01 3.58
N TYR A 259 -5.34 16.15 4.47
CA TYR A 259 -5.20 16.46 5.90
C TYR A 259 -4.37 17.74 6.12
N CYS A 260 -3.23 17.87 5.43
CA CYS A 260 -2.39 19.04 5.54
C CYS A 260 -3.12 20.32 5.07
N GLN A 261 -3.86 20.26 3.97
CA GLN A 261 -4.61 21.42 3.47
C GLN A 261 -5.81 21.75 4.37
N ASP A 262 -6.56 20.75 4.84
CA ASP A 262 -7.76 20.92 5.68
C ASP A 262 -7.41 21.47 7.08
N LYS A 263 -6.30 20.99 7.67
CA LYS A 263 -5.84 21.41 9.00
C LYS A 263 -4.87 22.61 8.98
N GLY A 264 -4.48 23.11 7.82
CA GLY A 264 -3.47 24.16 7.69
C GLY A 264 -2.06 23.72 8.12
N GLU A 265 -1.76 22.40 8.00
CA GLU A 265 -0.45 21.86 8.37
C GLU A 265 0.57 22.17 7.27
N SER A 266 1.46 23.10 7.54
CA SER A 266 2.46 23.60 6.58
C SER A 266 3.90 23.17 6.89
N SER A 267 4.16 22.53 8.04
CA SER A 267 5.53 22.19 8.46
C SER A 267 6.21 21.20 7.51
N LEU A 268 5.45 20.33 6.84
CA LEU A 268 5.96 19.38 5.86
C LEU A 268 6.19 19.99 4.47
N ARG A 269 5.84 21.27 4.27
CA ARG A 269 5.97 22.01 3.01
C ARG A 269 5.52 21.19 1.79
N LEU A 270 4.41 20.42 1.94
CA LEU A 270 3.89 19.56 0.86
C LEU A 270 3.36 20.43 -0.27
N LYS A 271 3.94 20.26 -1.45
CA LYS A 271 3.48 20.87 -2.70
C LYS A 271 2.42 20.04 -3.41
N GLY A 272 2.35 18.73 -3.12
CA GLY A 272 1.35 17.87 -3.73
C GLY A 272 1.48 16.40 -3.32
N ALA A 273 0.63 15.58 -3.94
CA ALA A 273 0.64 14.14 -3.82
C ALA A 273 0.51 13.47 -5.19
N VAL A 274 1.25 12.38 -5.40
CA VAL A 274 1.17 11.50 -6.57
C VAL A 274 0.56 10.18 -6.14
N CYS A 275 -0.67 9.93 -6.57
CA CYS A 275 -1.56 8.91 -6.06
C CYS A 275 -1.93 7.92 -7.18
N GLY A 276 -1.40 6.69 -7.12
CA GLY A 276 -1.70 5.66 -8.11
C GLY A 276 -2.78 4.70 -7.61
N ASP A 277 -3.76 4.37 -8.45
CA ASP A 277 -4.80 3.33 -8.30
C ASP A 277 -5.31 3.12 -6.86
N GLY A 278 -5.62 4.22 -6.14
CA GLY A 278 -6.01 4.15 -4.74
C GLY A 278 -7.52 3.96 -4.54
N PRO A 279 -7.94 3.27 -3.44
CA PRO A 279 -9.34 3.16 -3.04
C PRO A 279 -9.81 4.48 -2.37
N TYR A 280 -9.96 5.53 -3.18
CA TYR A 280 -10.31 6.88 -2.73
C TYR A 280 -11.75 6.99 -2.20
N ASP A 281 -12.62 6.09 -2.60
CA ASP A 281 -14.01 5.99 -2.15
C ASP A 281 -14.33 4.54 -1.76
N PRO A 282 -14.18 4.20 -0.46
CA PRO A 282 -14.42 2.84 0.03
C PRO A 282 -15.85 2.34 -0.22
N LEU A 283 -16.85 3.23 -0.16
CA LEU A 283 -18.25 2.86 -0.42
C LEU A 283 -18.48 2.55 -1.90
N ALA A 284 -17.97 3.40 -2.80
CA ALA A 284 -18.02 3.14 -4.24
C ALA A 284 -17.26 1.85 -4.60
N THR A 285 -16.14 1.60 -3.95
CA THR A 285 -15.37 0.35 -4.11
C THR A 285 -16.19 -0.88 -3.74
N LEU A 286 -16.83 -0.89 -2.56
CA LEU A 286 -17.71 -1.99 -2.14
C LEU A 286 -18.88 -2.20 -3.11
N LYS A 287 -19.59 -1.12 -3.49
CA LYS A 287 -20.69 -1.17 -4.46
C LYS A 287 -20.23 -1.73 -5.81
N ARG A 288 -19.03 -1.38 -6.24
CA ARG A 288 -18.45 -1.92 -7.48
C ARG A 288 -18.12 -3.39 -7.36
N TYR A 289 -17.51 -3.86 -6.26
CA TYR A 289 -17.28 -5.30 -6.02
C TYR A 289 -18.57 -6.11 -6.10
N ILE A 290 -19.66 -5.60 -5.51
CA ILE A 290 -20.98 -6.25 -5.55
C ILE A 290 -21.52 -6.38 -6.99
N SER A 291 -21.17 -5.44 -7.87
CA SER A 291 -21.63 -5.42 -9.27
C SER A 291 -20.69 -6.11 -10.25
N MET A 292 -19.53 -6.60 -9.81
CA MET A 292 -18.57 -7.30 -10.66
C MET A 292 -18.89 -8.79 -10.74
N ASP A 293 -18.84 -9.36 -11.96
CA ASP A 293 -18.99 -10.80 -12.18
C ASP A 293 -17.80 -11.62 -11.69
N GLN A 294 -16.65 -10.96 -11.52
CA GLN A 294 -15.39 -11.59 -11.14
C GLN A 294 -14.68 -10.74 -10.10
N LEU A 295 -14.41 -11.31 -8.95
CA LEU A 295 -13.67 -10.72 -7.84
C LEU A 295 -12.32 -11.43 -7.73
N PHE A 296 -11.30 -10.86 -8.35
CA PHE A 296 -9.96 -11.48 -8.47
C PHE A 296 -9.18 -11.49 -7.17
N MET A 297 -9.45 -10.55 -6.26
CA MET A 297 -8.77 -10.47 -4.97
C MET A 297 -9.79 -10.37 -3.82
N PRO A 298 -10.40 -11.50 -3.38
CA PRO A 298 -11.35 -11.48 -2.26
C PRO A 298 -10.75 -11.03 -0.92
N VAL A 299 -9.42 -10.93 -0.83
CA VAL A 299 -8.72 -10.32 0.31
C VAL A 299 -9.04 -8.82 0.42
N ALA A 300 -9.22 -8.10 -0.69
CA ALA A 300 -9.47 -6.65 -0.68
C ALA A 300 -10.80 -6.27 -0.01
N PRO A 301 -11.97 -6.82 -0.39
CA PRO A 301 -13.21 -6.56 0.35
C PRO A 301 -13.18 -7.09 1.79
N ALA A 302 -12.43 -8.16 2.09
CA ALA A 302 -12.28 -8.65 3.45
C ALA A 302 -11.48 -7.65 4.32
N LEU A 303 -10.42 -7.04 3.80
CA LEU A 303 -9.67 -5.98 4.48
C LEU A 303 -10.54 -4.74 4.72
N LEU A 304 -11.30 -4.32 3.70
CA LEU A 304 -12.18 -3.18 3.79
C LEU A 304 -13.25 -3.38 4.90
N LEU A 305 -13.87 -4.56 4.93
CA LEU A 305 -14.86 -4.91 5.95
C LEU A 305 -14.22 -5.00 7.34
N LYS A 306 -13.08 -5.69 7.46
CA LYS A 306 -12.40 -5.87 8.77
C LYS A 306 -11.91 -4.54 9.32
N GLY A 307 -11.32 -3.69 8.48
CA GLY A 307 -10.90 -2.34 8.90
C GLY A 307 -12.07 -1.53 9.46
N ALA A 308 -13.23 -1.55 8.79
CA ALA A 308 -14.43 -0.88 9.28
C ALA A 308 -14.95 -1.50 10.59
N VAL A 309 -15.12 -2.82 10.64
CA VAL A 309 -15.67 -3.53 11.83
C VAL A 309 -14.80 -3.32 13.08
N ASP A 310 -13.49 -3.41 12.93
CA ASP A 310 -12.58 -3.40 14.07
C ASP A 310 -12.27 -1.98 14.58
N THR A 311 -12.47 -0.93 13.76
CA THR A 311 -11.94 0.40 14.09
C THR A 311 -12.97 1.53 14.00
N ASP A 312 -14.15 1.30 13.42
CA ASP A 312 -15.17 2.33 13.29
C ASP A 312 -16.08 2.39 14.50
N GLU A 313 -16.25 3.58 15.08
CA GLU A 313 -17.04 3.78 16.30
C GLU A 313 -18.51 3.38 16.12
N GLY A 314 -19.10 3.63 14.93
CA GLY A 314 -20.47 3.24 14.62
C GLY A 314 -20.64 1.73 14.48
N MET A 315 -19.66 1.06 13.87
CA MET A 315 -19.64 -0.40 13.76
C MET A 315 -19.48 -1.08 15.13
N ILE A 316 -18.62 -0.51 15.99
CA ILE A 316 -18.41 -0.99 17.36
C ILE A 316 -19.69 -0.78 18.20
N ALA A 317 -20.33 0.39 18.11
CA ALA A 317 -21.57 0.71 18.83
C ALA A 317 -22.72 -0.23 18.46
N GLU A 318 -22.83 -0.65 17.20
CA GLU A 318 -23.81 -1.63 16.72
C GLU A 318 -23.39 -3.09 16.97
N ASN A 319 -22.29 -3.30 17.68
CA ASN A 319 -21.72 -4.64 17.95
C ASN A 319 -21.62 -5.48 16.65
N CYS A 320 -21.04 -4.87 15.62
CA CYS A 320 -20.82 -5.54 14.33
C CYS A 320 -19.65 -6.51 14.40
N SER A 321 -19.76 -7.59 13.64
CA SER A 321 -18.67 -8.53 13.37
C SER A 321 -18.60 -8.80 11.87
N CYS A 322 -17.47 -9.24 11.35
CA CYS A 322 -17.36 -9.59 9.93
C CYS A 322 -18.38 -10.69 9.53
N LYS A 323 -18.69 -11.61 10.45
CA LYS A 323 -19.69 -12.68 10.23
C LYS A 323 -21.10 -12.14 9.96
N ASP A 324 -21.43 -10.92 10.38
CA ASP A 324 -22.74 -10.34 10.11
C ASP A 324 -22.95 -10.07 8.61
N PHE A 325 -21.90 -9.82 7.85
CA PHE A 325 -21.95 -9.32 6.48
C PHE A 325 -21.54 -10.34 5.41
N VAL A 326 -20.81 -11.38 5.79
CA VAL A 326 -20.29 -12.38 4.85
C VAL A 326 -21.04 -13.70 4.93
N THR A 327 -20.97 -14.48 3.84
CA THR A 327 -21.50 -15.85 3.83
C THR A 327 -20.78 -16.74 4.84
N GLU A 328 -21.47 -17.75 5.37
CA GLU A 328 -20.85 -18.74 6.26
C GLU A 328 -19.64 -19.40 5.59
N LYS A 329 -19.77 -19.79 4.31
CA LYS A 329 -18.72 -20.44 3.53
C LYS A 329 -17.45 -19.59 3.41
N PHE A 330 -17.61 -18.27 3.20
CA PHE A 330 -16.46 -17.36 3.16
C PHE A 330 -15.84 -17.14 4.53
N TYR A 331 -16.67 -17.07 5.57
CA TYR A 331 -16.19 -16.96 6.95
C TYR A 331 -15.39 -18.20 7.38
N GLU A 332 -15.81 -19.40 6.99
CA GLU A 332 -15.15 -20.68 7.29
C GLU A 332 -13.77 -20.82 6.63
N THR A 333 -13.46 -20.03 5.61
CA THR A 333 -12.09 -19.98 5.03
C THR A 333 -11.02 -19.47 5.99
N LYS A 334 -11.43 -18.86 7.12
CA LYS A 334 -10.56 -18.23 8.12
C LYS A 334 -9.82 -16.97 7.61
N ILE A 335 -10.31 -16.34 6.54
CA ILE A 335 -9.66 -15.18 5.94
C ILE A 335 -9.47 -14.04 6.95
N PHE A 336 -10.45 -13.77 7.82
CA PHE A 336 -10.34 -12.72 8.84
C PHE A 336 -9.34 -13.04 9.94
N GLU A 337 -9.15 -14.32 10.27
CA GLU A 337 -8.10 -14.78 11.18
C GLU A 337 -6.72 -14.61 10.53
N MET A 338 -6.57 -15.01 9.25
CA MET A 338 -5.32 -14.82 8.48
C MET A 338 -4.92 -13.34 8.39
N ILE A 339 -5.87 -12.44 8.10
CA ILE A 339 -5.64 -10.99 8.09
C ILE A 339 -5.25 -10.48 9.48
N GLN A 340 -5.87 -10.98 10.54
CA GLN A 340 -5.60 -10.55 11.92
C GLN A 340 -4.22 -10.99 12.42
N ASN A 341 -3.78 -12.18 12.05
CA ASN A 341 -2.51 -12.76 12.49
C ASN A 341 -1.29 -12.05 11.90
N LYS A 342 -1.45 -11.44 10.71
CA LYS A 342 -0.39 -10.66 10.01
C LYS A 342 0.91 -11.43 9.77
N ASP A 343 0.79 -12.72 9.58
CA ASP A 343 1.89 -13.66 9.31
C ASP A 343 1.93 -14.12 7.82
N GLN A 344 0.91 -13.78 7.04
CA GLN A 344 0.76 -14.17 5.65
C GLN A 344 0.63 -12.95 4.74
N THR A 345 1.31 -13.00 3.59
CA THR A 345 1.14 -12.01 2.53
C THR A 345 -0.22 -12.17 1.85
N THR A 346 -0.67 -11.15 1.13
CA THR A 346 -1.90 -11.22 0.31
C THR A 346 -1.92 -12.43 -0.62
N ASP A 347 -0.79 -12.75 -1.24
CA ASP A 347 -0.66 -13.92 -2.12
C ASP A 347 -0.80 -15.24 -1.37
N GLN A 348 -0.22 -15.33 -0.17
CA GLN A 348 -0.35 -16.51 0.69
C GLN A 348 -1.79 -16.72 1.17
N ILE A 349 -2.50 -15.63 1.52
CA ILE A 349 -3.94 -15.69 1.86
C ILE A 349 -4.74 -16.15 0.63
N GLN A 350 -4.45 -15.59 -0.55
CA GLN A 350 -5.11 -15.99 -1.80
C GLN A 350 -4.87 -17.48 -2.11
N ALA A 351 -3.66 -17.99 -1.90
CA ALA A 351 -3.33 -19.40 -2.04
C ALA A 351 -4.08 -20.27 -1.03
N ALA A 352 -4.27 -19.79 0.20
CA ALA A 352 -5.06 -20.50 1.21
C ALA A 352 -6.54 -20.59 0.81
N LEU A 353 -7.11 -19.54 0.20
CA LEU A 353 -8.47 -19.56 -0.32
C LEU A 353 -8.62 -20.57 -1.47
N LEU A 354 -7.64 -20.64 -2.39
CA LEU A 354 -7.62 -21.66 -3.43
C LEU A 354 -7.54 -23.07 -2.84
N LYS A 355 -6.68 -23.27 -1.85
CA LYS A 355 -6.57 -24.55 -1.16
C LYS A 355 -7.89 -24.93 -0.46
N HIS A 356 -8.57 -23.97 0.19
CA HIS A 356 -9.89 -24.22 0.79
C HIS A 356 -10.91 -24.62 -0.28
N SER A 357 -10.94 -23.95 -1.43
CA SER A 357 -11.80 -24.31 -2.56
C SER A 357 -11.54 -25.74 -3.04
N LEU A 358 -10.27 -26.13 -3.15
CA LEU A 358 -9.89 -27.49 -3.52
C LEU A 358 -10.36 -28.52 -2.50
N ASP A 359 -10.16 -28.24 -1.19
CA ASP A 359 -10.42 -29.21 -0.14
C ASP A 359 -11.91 -29.38 0.16
N TYR A 360 -12.71 -28.34 0.08
CA TYR A 360 -14.10 -28.27 0.56
C TYR A 360 -15.12 -27.84 -0.51
N GLY A 361 -14.69 -27.42 -1.70
CA GLY A 361 -15.59 -26.89 -2.73
C GLY A 361 -16.63 -27.89 -3.23
N ASP A 362 -16.26 -29.16 -3.37
CA ASP A 362 -17.19 -30.24 -3.75
C ASP A 362 -18.23 -30.55 -2.66
N ASP A 363 -17.92 -30.28 -1.39
CA ASP A 363 -18.77 -30.50 -0.23
C ASP A 363 -19.63 -29.24 0.11
N GLY A 364 -19.70 -28.30 -0.81
CA GLY A 364 -20.51 -27.08 -0.66
C GLY A 364 -19.81 -25.95 0.08
N GLY A 365 -18.49 -25.99 0.30
CA GLY A 365 -17.67 -24.90 0.85
C GLY A 365 -17.53 -23.70 -0.09
N PHE A 366 -16.66 -22.76 0.31
CA PHE A 366 -16.29 -21.61 -0.53
C PHE A 366 -15.51 -22.08 -1.77
N VAL A 367 -15.84 -21.51 -2.93
CA VAL A 367 -15.29 -21.94 -4.23
C VAL A 367 -14.63 -20.79 -4.97
N MET A 368 -13.36 -20.97 -5.31
CA MET A 368 -12.67 -20.15 -6.30
C MET A 368 -12.75 -20.81 -7.69
N LYS A 369 -12.86 -19.99 -8.74
CA LYS A 369 -12.69 -20.44 -10.11
C LYS A 369 -11.28 -20.14 -10.57
N ALA A 370 -10.66 -21.07 -11.29
CA ALA A 370 -9.32 -20.90 -11.86
C ALA A 370 -9.33 -21.19 -13.37
N MET A 371 -8.42 -20.54 -14.09
CA MET A 371 -8.32 -20.64 -15.53
C MET A 371 -7.72 -22.00 -15.95
N THR A 372 -8.36 -22.62 -16.93
CA THR A 372 -7.88 -23.81 -17.64
C THR A 372 -7.80 -23.53 -19.14
N ASP A 373 -7.38 -24.51 -19.94
CA ASP A 373 -7.45 -24.40 -21.40
C ASP A 373 -8.89 -24.36 -21.94
N GLU A 374 -9.87 -24.83 -21.14
CA GLU A 374 -11.30 -24.83 -21.45
C GLU A 374 -12.01 -23.54 -20.94
N GLY A 375 -11.30 -22.64 -20.24
CA GLY A 375 -11.82 -21.47 -19.58
C GLY A 375 -11.78 -21.57 -18.06
N PHE A 376 -12.53 -20.70 -17.36
CA PHE A 376 -12.59 -20.71 -15.90
C PHE A 376 -13.51 -21.79 -15.36
N LEU A 377 -12.97 -22.69 -14.56
CA LEU A 377 -13.70 -23.76 -13.89
C LEU A 377 -13.56 -23.64 -12.35
N PRO A 378 -14.55 -24.13 -11.58
CA PRO A 378 -14.40 -24.27 -10.14
C PRO A 378 -13.14 -25.09 -9.81
N TYR A 379 -12.29 -24.55 -8.93
CA TYR A 379 -11.07 -25.23 -8.49
C TYR A 379 -11.41 -26.18 -7.34
N THR A 380 -11.90 -27.38 -7.71
CA THR A 380 -12.35 -28.44 -6.79
C THR A 380 -11.76 -29.79 -7.19
N LYS A 381 -11.78 -30.76 -6.29
CA LYS A 381 -11.25 -32.12 -6.57
C LYS A 381 -11.96 -32.78 -7.76
N SER A 382 -13.28 -32.60 -7.86
CA SER A 382 -14.08 -33.17 -8.95
C SER A 382 -13.67 -32.61 -10.34
N ASN A 383 -13.12 -31.40 -10.39
CA ASN A 383 -12.68 -30.74 -11.62
C ASN A 383 -11.21 -30.93 -11.97
N LEU A 384 -10.42 -31.64 -11.13
CA LEU A 384 -9.00 -31.90 -11.45
C LEU A 384 -8.82 -32.77 -12.69
N VAL A 385 -9.85 -33.53 -13.07
CA VAL A 385 -9.87 -34.35 -14.26
C VAL A 385 -11.04 -33.97 -15.15
N ASP A 386 -10.91 -34.17 -16.46
CA ASP A 386 -12.03 -33.99 -17.40
C ASP A 386 -12.95 -35.23 -17.41
N GLY A 387 -14.07 -35.13 -18.13
CA GLY A 387 -15.02 -36.25 -18.27
C GLY A 387 -14.44 -37.53 -18.95
N LYS A 388 -13.19 -37.48 -19.42
CA LYS A 388 -12.43 -38.61 -19.99
C LYS A 388 -11.34 -39.11 -19.05
N GLY A 389 -11.26 -38.59 -17.81
CA GLY A 389 -10.26 -38.94 -16.82
C GLY A 389 -8.86 -38.31 -17.05
N LYS A 390 -8.72 -37.39 -18.01
CA LYS A 390 -7.46 -36.68 -18.25
C LYS A 390 -7.33 -35.53 -17.23
N LYS A 391 -6.13 -35.42 -16.62
CA LYS A 391 -5.81 -34.34 -15.68
C LYS A 391 -5.87 -32.97 -16.39
N ARG A 392 -6.65 -32.03 -15.82
CA ARG A 392 -6.69 -30.62 -16.26
C ARG A 392 -5.47 -29.85 -15.76
N SER A 393 -5.01 -28.91 -16.57
CA SER A 393 -4.00 -27.93 -16.17
C SER A 393 -4.70 -26.67 -15.71
N PHE A 394 -4.52 -26.29 -14.44
CA PHE A 394 -5.01 -25.05 -13.85
C PHE A 394 -3.89 -24.03 -13.77
N LYS A 395 -4.21 -22.77 -14.11
CA LYS A 395 -3.34 -21.61 -13.88
C LYS A 395 -3.73 -21.01 -12.54
N LEU A 396 -2.87 -21.19 -11.54
CA LEU A 396 -3.12 -20.83 -10.14
C LEU A 396 -2.30 -19.61 -9.70
N GLU A 397 -2.04 -18.68 -10.62
CA GLU A 397 -1.27 -17.50 -10.29
C GLU A 397 -2.14 -16.51 -9.50
N ASN A 398 -1.73 -16.23 -8.25
CA ASN A 398 -2.43 -15.33 -7.35
C ASN A 398 -2.27 -13.88 -7.80
N GLY A 399 -3.33 -13.06 -7.66
CA GLY A 399 -3.31 -11.64 -7.97
C GLY A 399 -3.12 -11.29 -9.45
N LYS A 400 -3.19 -12.26 -10.38
CA LYS A 400 -2.90 -12.07 -11.81
C LYS A 400 -4.08 -12.37 -12.74
N GLY A 401 -5.30 -12.33 -12.26
CA GLY A 401 -6.48 -12.56 -13.07
C GLY A 401 -6.70 -14.01 -13.52
N TYR A 402 -5.99 -14.99 -12.95
CA TYR A 402 -6.14 -16.41 -13.28
C TYR A 402 -7.06 -17.18 -12.34
N ASN A 403 -7.48 -16.56 -11.26
CA ASN A 403 -8.48 -17.12 -10.33
C ASN A 403 -9.36 -16.01 -9.78
N TYR A 404 -10.63 -16.34 -9.48
CA TYR A 404 -11.57 -15.39 -8.91
C TYR A 404 -12.71 -16.10 -8.16
N CYS A 405 -13.43 -15.35 -7.35
CA CYS A 405 -14.75 -15.72 -6.85
C CYS A 405 -15.79 -14.67 -7.30
N THR A 406 -17.01 -14.79 -6.84
CA THR A 406 -18.09 -13.82 -7.09
C THR A 406 -18.51 -13.15 -5.78
N ALA A 407 -19.14 -11.98 -5.85
CA ALA A 407 -19.55 -11.26 -4.65
C ALA A 407 -20.53 -12.04 -3.77
N ASP A 408 -21.43 -12.81 -4.38
CA ASP A 408 -22.41 -13.66 -3.69
C ASP A 408 -21.78 -14.87 -2.97
N GLN A 409 -20.57 -15.25 -3.33
CA GLN A 409 -19.80 -16.24 -2.56
C GLN A 409 -19.17 -15.62 -1.31
N CYS A 410 -18.89 -14.33 -1.32
CA CYS A 410 -18.26 -13.61 -0.20
C CYS A 410 -19.28 -12.95 0.73
N LEU A 411 -20.26 -12.26 0.18
CA LEU A 411 -21.21 -11.41 0.91
C LEU A 411 -22.59 -12.05 1.01
N LYS A 412 -23.28 -11.82 2.13
CA LYS A 412 -24.67 -12.26 2.30
C LYS A 412 -25.58 -11.63 1.28
N PRO A 413 -26.62 -12.33 0.81
CA PRO A 413 -27.64 -11.77 -0.10
C PRO A 413 -28.25 -10.45 0.40
N GLY A 414 -28.51 -10.33 1.71
CA GLY A 414 -29.04 -9.11 2.31
C GLY A 414 -28.08 -7.91 2.23
N VAL A 415 -26.75 -8.14 2.30
CA VAL A 415 -25.74 -7.09 2.08
C VAL A 415 -25.78 -6.65 0.61
N ILE A 416 -25.78 -7.61 -0.29
CA ILE A 416 -25.82 -7.34 -1.74
C ILE A 416 -27.09 -6.56 -2.11
N ALA A 417 -28.27 -6.99 -1.63
CA ALA A 417 -29.54 -6.33 -1.89
C ALA A 417 -29.55 -4.88 -1.36
N TYR A 418 -28.97 -4.64 -0.17
CA TYR A 418 -28.92 -3.30 0.39
C TYR A 418 -28.02 -2.35 -0.42
N PHE A 419 -26.78 -2.75 -0.68
CA PHE A 419 -25.82 -1.86 -1.34
C PHE A 419 -26.04 -1.71 -2.84
N ARG A 420 -26.66 -2.70 -3.51
CA ARG A 420 -26.96 -2.65 -4.93
C ARG A 420 -28.33 -2.04 -5.22
N ASP A 421 -29.35 -2.45 -4.47
CA ASP A 421 -30.74 -2.17 -4.80
C ASP A 421 -31.46 -1.30 -3.75
N GLY A 422 -30.82 -1.00 -2.61
CA GLY A 422 -31.43 -0.25 -1.50
C GLY A 422 -32.45 -1.06 -0.69
N ILE A 423 -32.45 -2.40 -0.81
CA ILE A 423 -33.45 -3.28 -0.19
C ILE A 423 -32.94 -3.87 1.12
N VAL A 424 -33.72 -3.63 2.20
CA VAL A 424 -33.51 -4.30 3.50
C VAL A 424 -34.30 -5.59 3.53
N THR A 425 -33.63 -6.74 3.47
CA THR A 425 -34.27 -8.06 3.43
C THR A 425 -34.56 -8.61 4.83
N GLY A 426 -33.96 -8.06 5.87
CA GLY A 426 -34.06 -8.58 7.26
C GLY A 426 -33.03 -9.66 7.60
N GLU A 427 -32.27 -10.17 6.64
CA GLU A 427 -31.18 -11.14 6.89
C GLU A 427 -30.04 -10.52 7.73
N VAL A 428 -29.71 -9.26 7.47
CA VAL A 428 -28.80 -8.44 8.26
C VAL A 428 -29.61 -7.27 8.83
N PRO A 429 -29.50 -6.95 10.13
CA PRO A 429 -30.18 -5.82 10.73
C PRO A 429 -29.85 -4.51 9.98
N GLU A 430 -30.88 -3.71 9.71
CA GLU A 430 -30.72 -2.43 8.98
C GLU A 430 -29.72 -1.48 9.66
N ALA A 431 -29.71 -1.44 11.00
CA ALA A 431 -28.77 -0.63 11.78
C ALA A 431 -27.31 -1.00 11.46
N LYS A 432 -26.98 -2.30 11.35
CA LYS A 432 -25.65 -2.77 10.97
C LYS A 432 -25.28 -2.42 9.52
N LEU A 433 -26.23 -2.54 8.58
CA LEU A 433 -26.03 -2.14 7.18
C LEU A 433 -25.73 -0.65 7.06
N LYS A 434 -26.50 0.19 7.77
CA LYS A 434 -26.27 1.65 7.83
C LYS A 434 -24.95 2.00 8.53
N ALA A 435 -24.58 1.29 9.58
CA ALA A 435 -23.29 1.48 10.24
C ALA A 435 -22.13 1.24 9.26
N LEU A 436 -22.18 0.15 8.49
CA LEU A 436 -21.17 -0.15 7.46
C LEU A 436 -21.18 0.92 6.35
N GLU A 437 -22.33 1.30 5.84
CA GLU A 437 -22.43 2.36 4.82
C GLU A 437 -21.81 3.67 5.30
N ASN A 438 -22.17 4.11 6.51
CA ASN A 438 -21.64 5.33 7.11
C ASN A 438 -20.12 5.24 7.37
N ALA A 439 -19.63 4.09 7.85
CA ALA A 439 -18.21 3.85 8.08
C ALA A 439 -17.40 3.98 6.78
N LEU A 440 -17.89 3.46 5.67
CA LEU A 440 -17.23 3.55 4.38
C LEU A 440 -17.36 4.95 3.76
N ALA A 441 -18.57 5.54 3.79
CA ALA A 441 -18.86 6.84 3.17
C ALA A 441 -18.04 7.98 3.81
N LYS A 442 -17.94 8.02 5.15
CA LYS A 442 -17.17 9.09 5.84
C LYS A 442 -15.67 9.05 5.56
N ASN A 443 -15.16 7.89 5.12
CA ASN A 443 -13.76 7.69 4.79
C ASN A 443 -13.44 7.94 3.31
N ALA A 444 -14.43 8.26 2.46
CA ALA A 444 -14.16 8.70 1.11
C ALA A 444 -13.24 9.94 1.10
N LEU A 445 -12.31 9.99 0.15
CA LEU A 445 -11.39 11.14 0.01
C LEU A 445 -12.14 12.46 -0.15
N THR A 446 -13.32 12.40 -0.73
CA THR A 446 -14.17 13.59 -1.00
C THR A 446 -15.22 13.87 0.07
N ALA A 447 -15.30 13.06 1.13
CA ALA A 447 -16.31 13.21 2.18
C ALA A 447 -16.18 14.56 2.94
N GLY A 448 -17.31 15.16 3.30
CA GLY A 448 -17.37 16.45 4.02
C GLY A 448 -17.16 17.67 3.12
N ASN A 449 -17.10 18.84 3.74
CA ASN A 449 -16.99 20.13 3.04
C ASN A 449 -15.52 20.53 2.84
N PHE A 450 -14.82 19.84 1.95
CA PHE A 450 -13.43 20.14 1.62
C PHE A 450 -13.33 20.56 0.14
N THR A 451 -12.66 21.68 -0.10
CA THR A 451 -12.31 22.14 -1.45
C THR A 451 -10.82 21.88 -1.66
N PRO A 452 -10.43 21.05 -2.63
CA PRO A 452 -9.02 20.74 -2.83
C PRO A 452 -8.24 21.96 -3.31
N GLY A 453 -7.13 22.23 -2.65
CA GLY A 453 -6.09 23.09 -3.16
C GLY A 453 -5.25 22.39 -4.24
N PRO A 454 -4.23 23.05 -4.81
CA PRO A 454 -3.39 22.47 -5.85
C PRO A 454 -2.59 21.25 -5.36
N GLY A 455 -2.10 20.45 -6.32
CA GLY A 455 -1.12 19.38 -6.09
C GLY A 455 -1.68 17.96 -6.08
N PHE A 456 -3.00 17.75 -6.11
CA PHE A 456 -3.55 16.39 -6.24
C PHE A 456 -3.35 15.83 -7.64
N THR A 457 -2.52 14.79 -7.75
CA THR A 457 -2.29 14.08 -9.02
C THR A 457 -2.70 12.62 -8.86
N PHE A 458 -3.69 12.21 -9.61
CA PHE A 458 -4.20 10.84 -9.64
C PHE A 458 -3.81 10.16 -10.94
N PHE A 459 -3.28 8.95 -10.83
CA PHE A 459 -3.02 8.04 -11.93
C PHE A 459 -3.85 6.79 -11.68
N HIS A 460 -4.76 6.42 -12.60
CA HIS A 460 -5.64 5.28 -12.38
C HIS A 460 -5.87 4.49 -13.66
N SER A 461 -5.67 3.18 -13.58
CA SER A 461 -5.96 2.26 -14.67
C SER A 461 -7.47 2.08 -14.85
N THR A 462 -7.96 2.23 -16.09
CA THR A 462 -9.38 2.03 -16.41
C THR A 462 -9.83 0.58 -16.30
N GLY A 463 -8.88 -0.36 -16.34
CA GLY A 463 -9.12 -1.81 -16.27
C GLY A 463 -8.64 -2.46 -14.98
N ASP A 464 -8.42 -1.68 -13.92
CA ASP A 464 -7.97 -2.21 -12.63
C ASP A 464 -9.02 -3.16 -12.02
N GLU A 465 -8.61 -4.41 -11.81
CA GLU A 465 -9.46 -5.49 -11.31
C GLU A 465 -9.48 -5.59 -9.78
N VAL A 466 -8.58 -4.87 -9.09
CA VAL A 466 -8.47 -4.86 -7.63
C VAL A 466 -9.03 -3.58 -7.04
N VAL A 467 -8.59 -2.41 -7.55
CA VAL A 467 -9.12 -1.11 -7.15
C VAL A 467 -9.87 -0.48 -8.32
N PRO A 468 -11.19 -0.64 -8.36
CA PRO A 468 -11.98 -0.24 -9.54
C PRO A 468 -11.87 1.25 -9.87
N TYR A 469 -11.91 1.56 -11.17
CA TYR A 469 -11.79 2.91 -11.71
C TYR A 469 -12.83 3.92 -11.17
N CYS A 470 -13.97 3.43 -10.66
CA CYS A 470 -14.99 4.26 -10.00
C CYS A 470 -14.42 5.11 -8.84
N ASN A 471 -13.27 4.75 -8.29
CA ASN A 471 -12.57 5.54 -7.29
C ASN A 471 -12.09 6.88 -7.85
N LEU A 472 -11.48 6.90 -9.04
CA LEU A 472 -11.11 8.15 -9.70
C LEU A 472 -12.34 8.91 -10.18
N GLU A 473 -13.37 8.21 -10.67
CA GLU A 473 -14.62 8.84 -11.08
C GLU A 473 -15.31 9.57 -9.91
N SER A 474 -15.35 8.97 -8.71
CA SER A 474 -15.89 9.61 -7.50
C SER A 474 -15.16 10.92 -7.18
N VAL A 475 -13.83 10.93 -7.25
CA VAL A 475 -13.02 12.14 -7.01
C VAL A 475 -13.28 13.20 -8.08
N ARG A 476 -13.27 12.82 -9.36
CA ARG A 476 -13.53 13.73 -10.50
C ARG A 476 -14.91 14.36 -10.43
N ASN A 477 -15.92 13.56 -10.12
CA ASN A 477 -17.30 14.02 -10.06
C ASN A 477 -17.55 15.00 -8.90
N THR A 478 -16.84 14.80 -7.77
CA THR A 478 -17.03 15.63 -6.58
C THR A 478 -16.15 16.88 -6.59
N TRP A 479 -14.86 16.73 -6.90
CA TRP A 479 -13.92 17.84 -6.84
C TRP A 479 -13.78 18.61 -8.15
N GLY A 480 -14.15 17.98 -9.28
CA GLY A 480 -14.03 18.55 -10.62
C GLY A 480 -12.59 18.51 -11.16
N VAL A 481 -12.48 18.28 -12.45
CA VAL A 481 -11.19 18.13 -13.16
C VAL A 481 -10.32 19.39 -13.17
N ASN A 482 -10.90 20.55 -12.93
CA ASN A 482 -10.16 21.82 -12.86
C ASN A 482 -9.40 22.01 -11.54
N ASN A 483 -9.62 21.15 -10.56
CA ASN A 483 -9.01 21.21 -9.23
C ASN A 483 -7.99 20.09 -8.98
N ILE A 484 -7.94 19.09 -9.86
CA ILE A 484 -7.05 17.92 -9.75
C ILE A 484 -6.37 17.64 -11.08
N LYS A 485 -5.26 16.93 -11.05
CA LYS A 485 -4.68 16.30 -12.24
C LYS A 485 -5.10 14.84 -12.27
N ALA A 486 -5.96 14.46 -13.22
CA ALA A 486 -6.47 13.10 -13.37
C ALA A 486 -5.88 12.47 -14.64
N ILE A 487 -5.16 11.37 -14.47
CA ILE A 487 -4.53 10.61 -15.55
C ILE A 487 -5.22 9.25 -15.62
N SER A 488 -5.96 9.02 -16.72
CA SER A 488 -6.60 7.75 -16.99
C SER A 488 -5.69 6.90 -17.86
N TYR A 489 -5.29 5.74 -17.36
CA TYR A 489 -4.42 4.84 -18.08
C TYR A 489 -5.19 3.61 -18.58
N GLN A 490 -5.18 3.41 -19.90
CA GLN A 490 -5.77 2.22 -20.50
C GLN A 490 -4.72 1.13 -20.59
N SER A 491 -4.75 0.19 -19.65
CA SER A 491 -3.89 -0.99 -19.68
C SER A 491 -4.47 -2.06 -20.60
N PHE A 492 -3.64 -2.63 -21.47
CA PHE A 492 -3.98 -3.84 -22.23
C PHE A 492 -3.85 -5.11 -21.37
N VAL A 493 -3.28 -4.99 -20.20
CA VAL A 493 -3.10 -6.06 -19.20
C VAL A 493 -3.80 -5.59 -17.94
N GLN A 494 -4.91 -6.22 -17.61
CA GLN A 494 -5.70 -5.95 -16.40
C GLN A 494 -4.97 -6.48 -15.17
N LEU A 495 -3.89 -5.85 -14.74
CA LEU A 495 -3.11 -6.30 -13.61
C LEU A 495 -2.73 -5.12 -12.72
N HIS A 496 -3.44 -4.96 -11.61
CA HIS A 496 -3.19 -3.95 -10.58
C HIS A 496 -1.71 -3.86 -10.20
N VAL A 497 -1.07 -5.01 -9.89
CA VAL A 497 0.34 -5.08 -9.49
C VAL A 497 1.28 -4.63 -10.62
N ALA A 498 1.03 -5.05 -11.87
CA ALA A 498 1.86 -4.64 -13.01
C ALA A 498 1.72 -3.15 -13.31
N THR A 499 0.51 -2.58 -13.15
CA THR A 499 0.28 -1.14 -13.26
C THR A 499 1.04 -0.38 -12.17
N GLY A 500 1.10 -0.91 -10.94
CA GLY A 500 1.89 -0.34 -9.85
C GLY A 500 3.39 -0.30 -10.16
N ALA A 501 3.94 -1.38 -10.67
CA ALA A 501 5.34 -1.42 -11.11
C ALA A 501 5.60 -0.36 -12.19
N MET A 502 4.74 -0.25 -13.20
CA MET A 502 4.85 0.77 -14.25
C MET A 502 4.69 2.20 -13.67
N PHE A 503 3.74 2.42 -12.78
CA PHE A 503 3.54 3.71 -12.13
C PHE A 503 4.83 4.19 -11.47
N PHE A 504 5.45 3.37 -10.63
CA PHE A 504 6.69 3.75 -9.97
C PHE A 504 7.86 3.93 -10.93
N THR A 505 7.99 3.08 -11.94
CA THR A 505 9.16 3.08 -12.83
C THR A 505 9.11 4.15 -13.91
N LEU A 506 7.94 4.44 -14.45
CA LEU A 506 7.82 5.26 -15.65
C LEU A 506 7.10 6.60 -15.44
N LYS A 507 6.19 6.69 -14.48
CA LYS A 507 5.31 7.84 -14.34
C LYS A 507 5.59 8.69 -13.11
N CYS A 508 5.80 8.05 -11.97
CA CYS A 508 5.89 8.73 -10.66
C CYS A 508 6.94 9.84 -10.63
N GLY A 509 8.16 9.58 -11.13
CA GLY A 509 9.25 10.55 -11.11
C GLY A 509 8.95 11.83 -11.88
N ASN A 510 8.36 11.72 -13.05
CA ASN A 510 7.98 12.89 -13.86
C ASN A 510 6.88 13.70 -13.16
N LEU A 511 5.90 13.03 -12.54
CA LEU A 511 4.80 13.68 -11.81
C LEU A 511 5.30 14.37 -10.54
N VAL A 512 6.23 13.76 -9.84
CA VAL A 512 6.92 14.37 -8.69
C VAL A 512 7.68 15.62 -9.12
N ASP A 513 8.43 15.54 -10.20
CA ASP A 513 9.18 16.66 -10.77
C ASP A 513 8.27 17.82 -11.19
N GLU A 514 7.12 17.55 -11.79
CA GLU A 514 6.14 18.58 -12.12
C GLU A 514 5.64 19.33 -10.87
N ILE A 515 5.36 18.60 -9.77
CA ILE A 515 4.92 19.18 -8.49
C ILE A 515 6.05 20.02 -7.88
N LEU A 516 7.23 19.43 -7.70
CA LEU A 516 8.33 20.06 -6.99
C LEU A 516 8.92 21.27 -7.76
N LYS A 517 8.85 21.26 -9.08
CA LYS A 517 9.31 22.34 -9.96
C LYS A 517 8.23 23.38 -10.29
N ASP A 518 7.10 23.36 -9.58
CA ASP A 518 5.95 24.27 -9.77
C ASP A 518 5.39 24.28 -11.22
N LYS A 519 5.42 23.11 -11.87
CA LYS A 519 4.88 22.88 -13.22
C LYS A 519 3.55 22.16 -13.22
N TRP A 520 3.06 21.79 -12.04
CA TRP A 520 1.80 21.08 -11.90
C TRP A 520 0.63 21.90 -12.47
N LYS A 521 -0.24 21.24 -13.20
CA LYS A 521 -1.47 21.83 -13.75
C LYS A 521 -2.62 20.84 -13.57
N PRO A 522 -3.81 21.34 -13.19
CA PRO A 522 -5.00 20.48 -13.18
C PRO A 522 -5.44 20.14 -14.60
N GLY A 523 -6.27 19.11 -14.72
CA GLY A 523 -6.86 18.67 -15.99
C GLY A 523 -6.97 17.16 -16.10
N GLU A 524 -7.51 16.71 -17.23
CA GLU A 524 -7.56 15.29 -17.62
C GLU A 524 -6.44 14.99 -18.63
N TYR A 525 -5.82 13.82 -18.51
CA TYR A 525 -4.69 13.39 -19.32
C TYR A 525 -4.79 11.91 -19.70
#